data_962dd2faeb97babcaebb2cc84a0c2686
#
_entry.id   962dd2faeb97babcaebb2cc84a0c2686
#
_cell.length_a   1.000
_cell.length_b   1.000
_cell.length_c   1.000
_cell.angle_alpha   90.00
_cell.angle_beta   90.00
_cell.angle_gamma   90.00
#
_symmetry.space_group_name_H-M   'P 1'
#
loop_
_entity.id
_entity.type
_entity.pdbx_description
1 polymer ?
#
loop_
_entity_poly.entity_id
_entity_poly.type
_entity_poly.pdbx_seq_one_letter_code
_entity_poly.pdbx_strand_id
1 'polypeptide(L)'
;AGGDITQGLPRVTELFEARTPKGEAPITEFAGSIKIVENDRGRQIILTPDADSGAPKEDGVIKPITYQVSKRVPLKVADGDHIKVGTQLVEGSVDPKKILTILGKRAAQVNIVEEVHTVYRSQGVDIHDKHIEVIVHQMTRRVTIIDSGDTDLLPGELVDNARFREINRNIVKNGGRPAVGRPALMGITKASLATDSWLSAASF
;
A
#
# COMPACT_ATOMS: atom_id res chain seq x y z
N ALA A 1 18.99 -21.70 0.52
CA ALA A 1 17.82 -21.19 1.20
C ALA A 1 17.33 -19.96 0.45
N GLY A 2 16.36 -20.16 -0.43
CA GLY A 2 15.62 -19.09 -1.05
C GLY A 2 14.93 -18.30 0.07
N GLY A 3 14.98 -16.97 -0.02
CA GLY A 3 14.51 -16.09 1.03
C GLY A 3 13.11 -16.45 1.53
N ASP A 4 12.80 -16.01 2.73
CA ASP A 4 11.57 -16.22 3.48
C ASP A 4 10.30 -15.67 2.78
N ILE A 5 10.05 -16.08 1.53
CA ILE A 5 8.83 -15.71 0.80
C ILE A 5 7.70 -16.59 1.30
N THR A 6 6.71 -15.99 1.91
CA THR A 6 5.49 -16.67 2.35
C THR A 6 4.67 -17.09 1.14
N GLN A 7 4.34 -18.37 1.04
CA GLN A 7 3.57 -18.96 -0.07
C GLN A 7 2.34 -19.73 0.44
N GLY A 8 1.42 -20.03 -0.48
CA GLY A 8 0.23 -20.81 -0.18
C GLY A 8 -0.77 -20.09 0.75
N LEU A 9 -1.54 -20.87 1.54
CA LEU A 9 -2.54 -20.32 2.45
C LEU A 9 -1.98 -19.32 3.49
N PRO A 10 -0.77 -19.49 4.04
CA PRO A 10 -0.15 -18.46 4.86
C PRO A 10 0.01 -17.10 4.16
N ARG A 11 0.24 -17.10 2.84
CA ARG A 11 0.30 -15.87 2.04
C ARG A 11 -1.06 -15.18 1.95
N VAL A 12 -2.15 -15.94 1.82
CA VAL A 12 -3.52 -15.39 1.83
C VAL A 12 -3.81 -14.72 3.18
N THR A 13 -3.44 -15.35 4.28
CA THR A 13 -3.58 -14.77 5.63
C THR A 13 -2.77 -13.47 5.76
N GLU A 14 -1.54 -13.46 5.28
CA GLU A 14 -0.68 -12.27 5.28
C GLU A 14 -1.31 -11.11 4.48
N LEU A 15 -1.89 -11.39 3.32
CA LEU A 15 -2.59 -10.41 2.49
C LEU A 15 -3.85 -9.87 3.16
N PHE A 16 -4.73 -10.74 3.67
CA PHE A 16 -5.97 -10.33 4.33
C PHE A 16 -5.76 -9.67 5.69
N GLU A 17 -4.66 -9.94 6.37
CA GLU A 17 -4.28 -9.22 7.59
C GLU A 17 -3.47 -7.94 7.31
N ALA A 18 -3.25 -7.62 6.04
CA ALA A 18 -2.48 -6.46 5.60
C ALA A 18 -1.11 -6.36 6.30
N ARG A 19 -0.44 -7.50 6.46
CA ARG A 19 0.89 -7.57 7.07
C ARG A 19 1.96 -7.18 6.05
N THR A 20 3.04 -6.60 6.53
CA THR A 20 4.23 -6.39 5.70
C THR A 20 4.82 -7.75 5.34
N PRO A 21 4.99 -8.06 4.05
CA PRO A 21 5.47 -9.36 3.62
C PRO A 21 6.92 -9.60 4.04
N LYS A 22 7.25 -10.86 4.35
CA LYS A 22 8.63 -11.27 4.54
C LYS A 22 9.36 -11.22 3.20
N GLY A 23 10.53 -10.61 3.16
CA GLY A 23 11.26 -10.41 1.89
C GLY A 23 10.56 -9.41 0.96
N GLU A 24 10.08 -8.32 1.52
CA GLU A 24 9.40 -7.25 0.79
C GLU A 24 10.22 -6.76 -0.40
N ALA A 25 9.57 -6.67 -1.57
CA ALA A 25 10.13 -6.03 -2.74
C ALA A 25 9.81 -4.53 -2.72
N PRO A 26 10.83 -3.65 -2.73
CA PRO A 26 10.60 -2.22 -2.75
C PRO A 26 9.96 -1.77 -4.06
N ILE A 27 9.06 -0.78 -3.95
CA ILE A 27 8.49 -0.03 -5.07
C ILE A 27 8.90 1.43 -4.98
N THR A 28 9.00 2.10 -6.13
CA THR A 28 9.47 3.48 -6.21
C THR A 28 8.37 4.48 -5.88
N GLU A 29 8.72 5.48 -5.09
CA GLU A 29 7.80 6.58 -4.72
C GLU A 29 7.75 7.67 -5.79
N PHE A 30 8.80 7.80 -6.60
CA PHE A 30 8.92 8.82 -7.63
C PHE A 30 9.35 8.21 -8.95
N ALA A 31 9.06 8.93 -10.05
CA ALA A 31 9.63 8.65 -11.36
C ALA A 31 11.05 9.19 -11.45
N GLY A 32 11.91 8.53 -12.20
CA GLY A 32 13.29 8.96 -12.37
C GLY A 32 14.20 7.89 -12.97
N SER A 33 15.48 8.19 -12.99
CA SER A 33 16.51 7.30 -13.54
C SER A 33 17.16 6.45 -12.45
N ILE A 34 17.45 5.21 -12.78
CA ILE A 34 18.05 4.23 -11.88
C ILE A 34 19.54 4.07 -12.18
N LYS A 35 20.32 3.97 -11.09
CA LYS A 35 21.69 3.50 -11.11
C LYS A 35 21.84 2.33 -10.14
N ILE A 36 22.45 1.23 -10.62
CA ILE A 36 22.69 0.04 -9.83
C ILE A 36 24.15 -0.01 -9.43
N VAL A 37 24.43 -0.11 -8.14
CA VAL A 37 25.78 -0.22 -7.59
C VAL A 37 25.87 -1.52 -6.78
N GLU A 38 26.83 -2.36 -7.14
CA GLU A 38 27.15 -3.58 -6.37
C GLU A 38 28.46 -3.39 -5.61
N ASN A 39 28.42 -3.68 -4.31
CA ASN A 39 29.58 -3.64 -3.44
C ASN A 39 29.60 -4.89 -2.55
N ASP A 40 30.65 -5.09 -1.77
CA ASP A 40 30.82 -6.28 -0.92
C ASP A 40 29.69 -6.45 0.10
N ARG A 41 29.05 -5.36 0.51
CA ARG A 41 27.98 -5.35 1.51
C ARG A 41 26.58 -5.61 0.94
N GLY A 42 26.41 -5.60 -0.38
CA GLY A 42 25.10 -5.80 -1.00
C GLY A 42 24.98 -5.14 -2.37
N ARG A 43 23.75 -5.06 -2.83
CA ARG A 43 23.35 -4.33 -4.04
C ARG A 43 22.53 -3.11 -3.63
N GLN A 44 22.84 -1.96 -4.20
CA GLN A 44 22.11 -0.72 -4.00
C GLN A 44 21.51 -0.26 -5.32
N ILE A 45 20.25 0.10 -5.28
CA ILE A 45 19.54 0.73 -6.39
C ILE A 45 19.35 2.19 -6.01
N ILE A 46 19.96 3.08 -6.76
CA ILE A 46 19.91 4.53 -6.53
C ILE A 46 18.93 5.12 -7.53
N LEU A 47 17.84 5.67 -7.04
CA LEU A 47 16.86 6.41 -7.85
C LEU A 47 17.20 7.89 -7.78
N THR A 48 17.43 8.50 -8.93
CA THR A 48 17.49 9.95 -9.08
C THR A 48 16.14 10.43 -9.60
N PRO A 49 15.29 11.03 -8.74
CA PRO A 49 13.97 11.49 -9.15
C PRO A 49 14.04 12.58 -10.22
N ASP A 50 13.05 12.62 -11.10
CA ASP A 50 12.90 13.67 -12.09
C ASP A 50 12.59 15.03 -11.42
N ALA A 51 12.93 16.11 -12.10
CA ALA A 51 12.70 17.48 -11.60
C ALA A 51 11.22 17.76 -11.30
N ASP A 52 10.31 17.13 -12.06
CA ASP A 52 8.87 17.29 -11.99
C ASP A 52 8.17 16.19 -11.17
N SER A 53 8.93 15.30 -10.57
CA SER A 53 8.38 14.11 -9.84
C SER A 53 7.68 14.45 -8.52
N GLY A 54 7.77 15.69 -8.04
CA GLY A 54 7.24 16.08 -6.73
C GLY A 54 8.10 15.59 -5.55
N ALA A 55 9.30 15.07 -5.81
CA ALA A 55 10.22 14.65 -4.77
C ALA A 55 10.65 15.82 -3.87
N PRO A 56 10.83 15.59 -2.56
CA PRO A 56 11.24 16.64 -1.64
C PRO A 56 12.61 17.20 -2.03
N LYS A 57 12.72 18.52 -1.97
CA LYS A 57 13.97 19.23 -2.24
C LYS A 57 14.58 19.70 -0.93
N GLU A 58 15.83 19.37 -0.70
CA GLU A 58 16.64 19.98 0.37
C GLU A 58 17.62 20.95 -0.26
N ASP A 59 17.64 22.18 0.22
CA ASP A 59 18.46 23.28 -0.34
C ASP A 59 18.26 23.50 -1.85
N GLY A 60 17.03 23.24 -2.35
CA GLY A 60 16.71 23.37 -3.78
C GLY A 60 17.17 22.20 -4.66
N VAL A 61 17.84 21.19 -4.09
CA VAL A 61 18.33 20.00 -4.80
C VAL A 61 17.51 18.77 -4.45
N ILE A 62 17.13 17.98 -5.46
CA ILE A 62 16.48 16.69 -5.27
C ILE A 62 17.54 15.67 -4.87
N LYS A 63 17.39 15.03 -3.71
CA LYS A 63 18.32 13.99 -3.27
C LYS A 63 17.97 12.64 -3.90
N PRO A 64 18.99 11.86 -4.31
CA PRO A 64 18.78 10.50 -4.77
C PRO A 64 18.31 9.61 -3.60
N ILE A 65 17.42 8.68 -3.92
CA ILE A 65 16.87 7.70 -2.97
C ILE A 65 17.58 6.37 -3.17
N THR A 66 18.11 5.80 -2.10
CA THR A 66 18.85 4.54 -2.15
C THR A 66 18.04 3.39 -1.55
N TYR A 67 17.81 2.35 -2.33
CA TYR A 67 17.19 1.10 -1.92
C TYR A 67 18.26 0.02 -1.74
N GLN A 68 18.31 -0.55 -0.53
CA GLN A 68 19.18 -1.69 -0.24
C GLN A 68 18.45 -2.96 -0.63
N VAL A 69 19.04 -3.77 -1.51
CA VAL A 69 18.44 -5.02 -1.97
C VAL A 69 19.45 -6.17 -1.89
N SER A 70 18.94 -7.38 -1.64
CA SER A 70 19.79 -8.57 -1.58
C SER A 70 20.32 -8.94 -2.97
N LYS A 71 21.58 -9.32 -3.08
CA LYS A 71 22.17 -9.86 -4.33
C LYS A 71 21.50 -11.14 -4.83
N ARG A 72 20.81 -11.86 -3.91
CA ARG A 72 20.17 -13.15 -4.22
C ARG A 72 18.82 -12.99 -4.91
N VAL A 73 18.23 -11.80 -4.86
CA VAL A 73 16.91 -11.53 -5.44
C VAL A 73 17.09 -10.99 -6.86
N PRO A 74 16.39 -11.56 -7.86
CA PRO A 74 16.45 -11.07 -9.23
C PRO A 74 15.95 -9.61 -9.34
N LEU A 75 16.61 -8.83 -10.16
CA LEU A 75 16.20 -7.47 -10.49
C LEU A 75 15.09 -7.49 -11.54
N LYS A 76 14.15 -6.56 -11.41
CA LYS A 76 13.13 -6.25 -12.44
C LYS A 76 13.49 -5.03 -13.29
N VAL A 77 14.56 -4.36 -12.95
CA VAL A 77 15.03 -3.13 -13.61
C VAL A 77 16.50 -3.27 -13.97
N ALA A 78 16.92 -2.55 -15.01
CA ALA A 78 18.32 -2.50 -15.46
C ALA A 78 18.98 -1.18 -15.07
N ASP A 79 20.32 -1.18 -15.07
CA ASP A 79 21.09 0.04 -14.86
C ASP A 79 20.85 1.05 -15.98
N GLY A 80 20.57 2.30 -15.63
CA GLY A 80 20.23 3.37 -16.58
C GLY A 80 18.76 3.43 -16.98
N ASP A 81 17.89 2.53 -16.50
CA ASP A 81 16.46 2.59 -16.81
C ASP A 81 15.84 3.87 -16.24
N HIS A 82 14.90 4.42 -17.02
CA HIS A 82 13.98 5.45 -16.56
C HIS A 82 12.65 4.81 -16.15
N ILE A 83 12.27 4.94 -14.91
CA ILE A 83 11.13 4.25 -14.31
C ILE A 83 9.99 5.19 -13.89
N LYS A 84 8.79 4.64 -13.80
CA LYS A 84 7.59 5.33 -13.33
C LYS A 84 7.40 5.13 -11.82
N VAL A 85 6.56 6.00 -11.25
CA VAL A 85 6.07 5.83 -9.87
C VAL A 85 5.44 4.44 -9.69
N GLY A 86 5.74 3.78 -8.57
CA GLY A 86 5.20 2.46 -8.26
C GLY A 86 5.87 1.30 -9.00
N THR A 87 7.00 1.54 -9.67
CA THR A 87 7.76 0.45 -10.31
C THR A 87 8.40 -0.44 -9.26
N GLN A 88 8.18 -1.74 -9.35
CA GLN A 88 8.82 -2.74 -8.50
C GLN A 88 10.25 -2.97 -8.94
N LEU A 89 11.21 -2.86 -8.03
CA LEU A 89 12.64 -2.91 -8.34
C LEU A 89 13.21 -4.33 -8.40
N VAL A 90 12.69 -5.23 -7.59
CA VAL A 90 13.15 -6.62 -7.49
C VAL A 90 11.98 -7.58 -7.48
N GLU A 91 12.21 -8.87 -7.75
CA GLU A 91 11.20 -9.90 -7.55
C GLU A 91 10.82 -10.04 -6.07
N GLY A 92 9.59 -10.42 -5.82
CA GLY A 92 9.07 -10.65 -4.47
C GLY A 92 7.69 -10.01 -4.25
N SER A 93 7.22 -10.11 -3.04
CA SER A 93 5.92 -9.57 -2.62
C SER A 93 6.02 -8.10 -2.27
N VAL A 94 5.09 -7.29 -2.76
CA VAL A 94 5.01 -5.86 -2.44
C VAL A 94 4.09 -5.66 -1.23
N ASP A 95 4.42 -4.70 -0.37
CA ASP A 95 3.54 -4.32 0.74
C ASP A 95 2.30 -3.56 0.22
N PRO A 96 1.07 -4.09 0.42
CA PRO A 96 -0.15 -3.42 -0.02
C PRO A 96 -0.35 -2.02 0.59
N LYS A 97 0.21 -1.76 1.77
CA LYS A 97 0.15 -0.44 2.40
C LYS A 97 0.98 0.58 1.64
N LYS A 98 2.14 0.17 1.11
CA LYS A 98 2.97 1.03 0.24
C LYS A 98 2.28 1.30 -1.09
N ILE A 99 1.65 0.29 -1.68
CA ILE A 99 0.84 0.47 -2.90
C ILE A 99 -0.28 1.47 -2.64
N LEU A 100 -0.98 1.35 -1.50
CA LEU A 100 -2.03 2.30 -1.11
C LEU A 100 -1.51 3.73 -1.02
N THR A 101 -0.35 3.93 -0.41
CA THR A 101 0.23 5.26 -0.21
C THR A 101 0.73 5.87 -1.52
N ILE A 102 1.36 5.08 -2.37
CA ILE A 102 2.05 5.54 -3.59
C ILE A 102 1.09 5.60 -4.79
N LEU A 103 0.31 4.55 -5.01
CA LEU A 103 -0.55 4.38 -6.20
C LEU A 103 -2.04 4.55 -5.91
N GLY A 104 -2.43 4.65 -4.64
CA GLY A 104 -3.79 4.89 -4.22
C GLY A 104 -4.63 3.64 -3.97
N LYS A 105 -5.87 3.86 -3.52
CA LYS A 105 -6.78 2.83 -3.03
C LYS A 105 -7.09 1.75 -4.07
N ARG A 106 -7.38 2.15 -5.32
CA ARG A 106 -7.76 1.20 -6.37
C ARG A 106 -6.62 0.25 -6.71
N ALA A 107 -5.40 0.76 -6.83
CA ALA A 107 -4.22 -0.05 -7.11
C ALA A 107 -3.95 -1.08 -6.00
N ALA A 108 -4.09 -0.68 -4.73
CA ALA A 108 -3.96 -1.59 -3.59
C ALA A 108 -5.04 -2.68 -3.60
N GLN A 109 -6.29 -2.33 -3.92
CA GLN A 109 -7.39 -3.30 -4.03
C GLN A 109 -7.13 -4.33 -5.12
N VAL A 110 -6.77 -3.88 -6.33
CA VAL A 110 -6.46 -4.77 -7.45
C VAL A 110 -5.29 -5.69 -7.10
N ASN A 111 -4.22 -5.15 -6.54
CA ASN A 111 -3.06 -5.95 -6.14
C ASN A 111 -3.42 -7.07 -5.16
N ILE A 112 -4.20 -6.78 -4.11
CA ILE A 112 -4.61 -7.80 -3.13
C ILE A 112 -5.47 -8.87 -3.80
N VAL A 113 -6.43 -8.49 -4.66
CA VAL A 113 -7.30 -9.45 -5.37
C VAL A 113 -6.45 -10.36 -6.27
N GLU A 114 -5.56 -9.81 -7.06
CA GLU A 114 -4.70 -10.57 -7.97
C GLU A 114 -3.75 -11.52 -7.22
N GLU A 115 -3.13 -11.06 -6.15
CA GLU A 115 -2.23 -11.87 -5.33
C GLU A 115 -2.98 -13.05 -4.66
N VAL A 116 -4.14 -12.81 -4.07
CA VAL A 116 -4.98 -13.86 -3.48
C VAL A 116 -5.43 -14.86 -4.55
N HIS A 117 -5.87 -14.36 -5.69
CA HIS A 117 -6.31 -15.19 -6.81
C HIS A 117 -5.18 -16.09 -7.34
N THR A 118 -3.97 -15.54 -7.45
CA THR A 118 -2.78 -16.30 -7.85
C THR A 118 -2.48 -17.45 -6.89
N VAL A 119 -2.59 -17.22 -5.58
CA VAL A 119 -2.40 -18.27 -4.58
C VAL A 119 -3.44 -19.39 -4.75
N TYR A 120 -4.72 -19.06 -4.85
CA TYR A 120 -5.78 -20.06 -5.02
C TYR A 120 -5.65 -20.84 -6.32
N ARG A 121 -5.33 -20.17 -7.44
CA ARG A 121 -5.07 -20.84 -8.72
C ARG A 121 -3.91 -21.82 -8.63
N SER A 122 -2.83 -21.45 -7.93
CA SER A 122 -1.68 -22.34 -7.73
C SER A 122 -2.03 -23.60 -6.93
N GLN A 123 -3.09 -23.55 -6.14
CA GLN A 123 -3.64 -24.68 -5.37
C GLN A 123 -4.74 -25.43 -6.15
N GLY A 124 -5.00 -25.08 -7.41
CA GLY A 124 -6.05 -25.69 -8.22
C GLY A 124 -7.49 -25.30 -7.81
N VAL A 125 -7.65 -24.24 -7.04
CA VAL A 125 -8.95 -23.74 -6.60
C VAL A 125 -9.32 -22.51 -7.44
N ASP A 126 -10.46 -22.58 -8.11
CA ASP A 126 -11.01 -21.46 -8.86
C ASP A 126 -12.06 -20.74 -8.00
N ILE A 127 -11.76 -19.48 -7.67
CA ILE A 127 -12.63 -18.60 -6.88
C ILE A 127 -12.95 -17.38 -7.73
N HIS A 128 -14.23 -17.02 -7.83
CA HIS A 128 -14.63 -15.81 -8.53
C HIS A 128 -14.19 -14.56 -7.77
N ASP A 129 -13.63 -13.59 -8.48
CA ASP A 129 -13.05 -12.36 -7.93
C ASP A 129 -13.98 -11.61 -6.98
N LYS A 130 -15.31 -11.63 -7.25
CA LYS A 130 -16.31 -10.96 -6.40
C LYS A 130 -16.22 -11.33 -4.92
N HIS A 131 -15.87 -12.57 -4.59
CA HIS A 131 -15.77 -13.02 -3.20
C HIS A 131 -14.56 -12.40 -2.51
N ILE A 132 -13.45 -12.26 -3.23
CA ILE A 132 -12.23 -11.60 -2.75
C ILE A 132 -12.46 -10.09 -2.67
N GLU A 133 -13.09 -9.51 -3.68
CA GLU A 133 -13.38 -8.07 -3.76
C GLU A 133 -14.24 -7.57 -2.59
N VAL A 134 -15.23 -8.35 -2.15
CA VAL A 134 -16.05 -8.01 -0.98
C VAL A 134 -15.19 -7.84 0.27
N ILE A 135 -14.25 -8.77 0.49
CA ILE A 135 -13.34 -8.72 1.64
C ILE A 135 -12.41 -7.49 1.54
N VAL A 136 -11.80 -7.30 0.38
CA VAL A 136 -10.87 -6.18 0.13
C VAL A 136 -11.58 -4.83 0.22
N HIS A 137 -12.86 -4.76 -0.17
CA HIS A 137 -13.68 -3.58 0.03
C HIS A 137 -13.82 -3.23 1.52
N GLN A 138 -14.09 -4.21 2.38
CA GLN A 138 -14.15 -4.01 3.83
C GLN A 138 -12.81 -3.56 4.43
N MET A 139 -11.70 -4.10 3.94
CA MET A 139 -10.36 -3.72 4.38
C MET A 139 -10.00 -2.26 4.05
N THR A 140 -10.59 -1.70 3.00
CA THR A 140 -10.25 -0.37 2.45
C THR A 140 -11.35 0.68 2.60
N ARG A 141 -12.39 0.41 3.38
CA ARG A 141 -13.53 1.34 3.50
C ARG A 141 -13.29 2.51 4.46
N ARG A 142 -12.22 2.50 5.24
CA ARG A 142 -11.95 3.52 6.26
C ARG A 142 -10.88 4.52 5.80
N VAL A 143 -10.93 5.68 6.46
CA VAL A 143 -10.01 6.81 6.27
C VAL A 143 -9.44 7.18 7.63
N THR A 144 -8.14 7.43 7.70
CA THR A 144 -7.49 8.01 8.88
C THR A 144 -7.49 9.52 8.75
N ILE A 145 -8.01 10.21 9.76
CA ILE A 145 -8.04 11.67 9.78
C ILE A 145 -6.64 12.23 10.04
N ILE A 146 -6.20 13.16 9.21
CA ILE A 146 -4.92 13.88 9.37
C ILE A 146 -5.14 15.26 10.00
N ASP A 147 -6.11 16.01 9.48
CA ASP A 147 -6.50 17.33 9.96
C ASP A 147 -8.03 17.35 10.12
N SER A 148 -8.49 17.77 11.29
CA SER A 148 -9.92 17.85 11.60
C SER A 148 -10.66 18.96 10.85
N GLY A 149 -9.96 19.98 10.36
CA GLY A 149 -10.64 21.18 9.85
C GLY A 149 -11.60 21.77 10.88
N ASP A 150 -12.81 22.12 10.44
CA ASP A 150 -13.90 22.63 11.29
C ASP A 150 -14.92 21.51 11.64
N THR A 151 -14.48 20.25 11.59
CA THR A 151 -15.28 19.07 11.96
C THR A 151 -15.01 18.63 13.40
N ASP A 152 -15.92 17.82 13.96
CA ASP A 152 -15.74 17.18 15.27
C ASP A 152 -14.85 15.92 15.23
N LEU A 153 -14.24 15.63 14.08
CA LEU A 153 -13.36 14.47 13.91
C LEU A 153 -12.01 14.72 14.57
N LEU A 154 -11.41 13.66 15.12
CA LEU A 154 -10.11 13.75 15.78
C LEU A 154 -8.97 13.31 14.86
N PRO A 155 -7.82 14.01 14.85
CA PRO A 155 -6.62 13.54 14.17
C PRO A 155 -6.22 12.13 14.63
N GLY A 156 -5.94 11.22 13.68
CA GLY A 156 -5.65 9.82 13.95
C GLY A 156 -6.88 8.91 14.06
N GLU A 157 -8.08 9.44 14.10
CA GLU A 157 -9.33 8.67 14.11
C GLU A 157 -9.53 7.91 12.79
N LEU A 158 -10.07 6.69 12.92
CA LEU A 158 -10.47 5.87 11.77
C LEU A 158 -11.98 6.01 11.54
N VAL A 159 -12.36 6.64 10.44
CA VAL A 159 -13.75 6.91 10.09
C VAL A 159 -14.13 6.19 8.81
N ASP A 160 -15.38 5.73 8.71
CA ASP A 160 -15.92 5.20 7.47
C ASP A 160 -15.90 6.28 6.36
N ASN A 161 -15.46 5.91 5.17
CA ASN A 161 -15.30 6.86 4.06
C ASN A 161 -16.62 7.52 3.63
N ALA A 162 -17.75 6.82 3.73
CA ALA A 162 -19.06 7.40 3.42
C ALA A 162 -19.43 8.49 4.44
N ARG A 163 -19.26 8.20 5.74
CA ARG A 163 -19.46 9.17 6.83
C ARG A 163 -18.52 10.37 6.72
N PHE A 164 -17.24 10.13 6.45
CA PHE A 164 -16.26 11.19 6.24
C PHE A 164 -16.66 12.15 5.11
N ARG A 165 -17.10 11.60 3.97
CA ARG A 165 -17.58 12.43 2.84
C ARG A 165 -18.85 13.22 3.17
N GLU A 166 -19.76 12.63 3.92
CA GLU A 166 -21.00 13.29 4.35
C GLU A 166 -20.71 14.46 5.29
N ILE A 167 -19.88 14.25 6.31
CA ILE A 167 -19.43 15.30 7.25
C ILE A 167 -18.79 16.44 6.48
N ASN A 168 -17.83 16.16 5.61
CA ASN A 168 -17.13 17.18 4.83
C ASN A 168 -18.09 17.94 3.90
N ARG A 169 -19.05 17.24 3.27
CA ARG A 169 -20.07 17.89 2.42
C ARG A 169 -20.90 18.90 3.21
N ASN A 170 -21.29 18.56 4.44
CA ASN A 170 -22.08 19.43 5.29
C ASN A 170 -21.25 20.65 5.77
N ILE A 171 -19.99 20.45 6.16
CA ILE A 171 -19.10 21.55 6.55
C ILE A 171 -18.88 22.53 5.39
N VAL A 172 -18.58 22.02 4.20
CA VAL A 172 -18.36 22.87 3.01
C VAL A 172 -19.63 23.65 2.64
N LYS A 173 -20.82 23.02 2.73
CA LYS A 173 -22.11 23.74 2.51
C LYS A 173 -22.32 24.91 3.45
N ASN A 174 -21.81 24.82 4.66
CA ASN A 174 -21.88 25.87 5.70
C ASN A 174 -20.68 26.84 5.65
N GLY A 175 -19.83 26.75 4.61
CA GLY A 175 -18.67 27.64 4.44
C GLY A 175 -17.47 27.31 5.33
N GLY A 176 -17.46 26.16 6.02
CA GLY A 176 -16.37 25.71 6.87
C GLY A 176 -15.29 24.97 6.08
N ARG A 177 -14.14 24.76 6.75
CA ARG A 177 -12.97 24.01 6.25
C ARG A 177 -13.17 22.50 6.46
N PRO A 178 -13.14 21.69 5.40
CA PRO A 178 -13.33 20.24 5.52
C PRO A 178 -12.13 19.58 6.23
N ALA A 179 -12.39 18.42 6.84
CA ALA A 179 -11.34 17.55 7.34
C ALA A 179 -10.53 16.91 6.21
N VAL A 180 -9.24 16.71 6.47
CA VAL A 180 -8.33 16.00 5.56
C VAL A 180 -8.09 14.60 6.09
N GLY A 181 -8.23 13.59 5.22
CA GLY A 181 -8.01 12.19 5.58
C GLY A 181 -7.23 11.44 4.51
N ARG A 182 -6.55 10.37 4.95
CA ARG A 182 -5.81 9.44 4.10
C ARG A 182 -6.51 8.10 4.09
N PRO A 183 -6.67 7.43 2.93
CA PRO A 183 -7.18 6.07 2.87
C PRO A 183 -6.38 5.15 3.78
N ALA A 184 -7.07 4.27 4.51
CA ALA A 184 -6.46 3.29 5.40
C ALA A 184 -6.69 1.89 4.87
N LEU A 185 -5.69 1.03 5.02
CA LEU A 185 -5.78 -0.40 4.78
C LEU A 185 -5.74 -1.12 6.12
N MET A 186 -6.79 -1.87 6.42
CA MET A 186 -6.92 -2.63 7.67
C MET A 186 -6.98 -4.12 7.37
N GLY A 187 -6.28 -4.92 8.18
CA GLY A 187 -6.47 -6.37 8.18
C GLY A 187 -7.91 -6.76 8.56
N ILE A 188 -8.34 -7.95 8.15
CA ILE A 188 -9.71 -8.43 8.39
C ILE A 188 -10.04 -8.52 9.89
N THR A 189 -9.10 -8.94 10.73
CA THR A 189 -9.27 -8.98 12.19
C THR A 189 -9.60 -7.59 12.73
N LYS A 190 -8.78 -6.61 12.42
CA LYS A 190 -8.97 -5.24 12.89
C LYS A 190 -10.25 -4.62 12.31
N ALA A 191 -10.56 -4.88 11.05
CA ALA A 191 -11.78 -4.40 10.41
C ALA A 191 -13.04 -4.98 11.06
N SER A 192 -13.02 -6.26 11.41
CA SER A 192 -14.15 -6.95 12.07
C SER A 192 -14.38 -6.45 13.49
N LEU A 193 -13.31 -6.16 14.25
CA LEU A 193 -13.40 -5.64 15.61
C LEU A 193 -13.76 -4.15 15.67
N ALA A 194 -13.41 -3.38 14.67
CA ALA A 194 -13.67 -1.94 14.58
C ALA A 194 -15.00 -1.59 13.87
N THR A 195 -15.94 -2.52 13.82
CA THR A 195 -17.26 -2.33 13.21
C THR A 195 -18.30 -1.91 14.27
N ASP A 196 -19.35 -1.21 13.84
CA ASP A 196 -20.50 -0.91 14.69
C ASP A 196 -21.41 -2.13 14.93
N SER A 197 -21.19 -3.21 14.19
CA SER A 197 -21.90 -4.49 14.37
C SER A 197 -21.29 -5.29 15.51
N TRP A 198 -21.98 -5.33 16.65
CA TRP A 198 -21.58 -6.16 17.79
C TRP A 198 -21.49 -7.65 17.41
N LEU A 199 -22.35 -8.12 16.52
CA LEU A 199 -22.35 -9.52 16.06
C LEU A 199 -21.07 -9.86 15.29
N SER A 200 -20.62 -8.97 14.40
CA SER A 200 -19.36 -9.16 13.67
C SER A 200 -18.15 -9.20 14.59
N ALA A 201 -18.10 -8.29 15.56
CA ALA A 201 -17.02 -8.26 16.55
C ALA A 201 -17.01 -9.50 17.44
N ALA A 202 -18.17 -9.92 17.93
CA ALA A 202 -18.32 -11.11 18.79
C ALA A 202 -18.04 -12.42 18.03
N SER A 203 -18.48 -12.53 16.78
CA SER A 203 -18.23 -13.70 15.93
C SER A 203 -16.75 -13.90 15.65
N PHE A 204 -16.02 -12.83 15.46
CA PHE A 204 -14.59 -12.88 15.18
C PHE A 204 -13.77 -13.14 16.44
#